data_71f665bce14dcd5abd8cd1575e90c946
#
_entry.id   71f665bce14dcd5abd8cd1575e90c946
#
_cell.length_a   1.000
_cell.length_b   1.000
_cell.length_c   1.000
_cell.angle_alpha   90.00
_cell.angle_beta   90.00
_cell.angle_gamma   90.00
#
_symmetry.space_group_name_H-M   'P 1'
#
loop_
_entity.id
_entity.type
_entity.pdbx_description
1 polymer ?
#
loop_
_entity_poly.entity_id
_entity_poly.type
_entity_poly.pdbx_seq_one_letter_code
_entity_poly.pdbx_strand_id
1 'polypeptide(L)'
;MQAGPLAPKSDFRIPVCAQAGVWTLSPQMNPETPSAIPPNLVYELPSIIERLDLAKLFPKCQPLEVELGCGDTSFLAEYARRDPEKNFIGVERLLGRIRKLDRKGRRLGLSNLRGIRIENAYFVEWLLPVHSADALHVYFPDPWPKLKHRRHRLINERFPALAHAALQPGGRIFLRTDDLDYFEQIQAVFAASPKFCKVETPPELAGLLTDFETEFRAKGIQTRRAAYEAIPPS
;
A
#
# COMPACT_ATOMS: atom_id res chain seq x y z
N MET A 1 38.71 15.65 26.89
CA MET A 1 37.52 16.12 26.19
C MET A 1 37.56 15.58 24.78
N GLN A 2 36.81 14.49 24.52
CA GLN A 2 36.71 13.89 23.19
C GLN A 2 35.30 14.10 22.71
N ALA A 3 35.16 14.77 21.58
CA ALA A 3 33.88 14.99 20.91
C ALA A 3 33.49 13.69 20.16
N GLY A 4 32.30 13.17 20.45
CA GLY A 4 31.70 12.05 19.75
C GLY A 4 31.20 12.43 18.35
N PRO A 5 31.09 11.45 17.43
CA PRO A 5 30.71 11.73 16.04
C PRO A 5 29.20 12.06 15.92
N LEU A 6 28.94 13.13 15.17
CA LEU A 6 27.60 13.53 14.74
C LEU A 6 27.01 12.50 13.78
N ALA A 7 25.78 12.06 14.04
CA ALA A 7 25.00 11.21 13.14
C ALA A 7 24.62 11.96 11.84
N PRO A 8 24.63 11.30 10.69
CA PRO A 8 24.22 11.93 9.44
C PRO A 8 22.70 12.10 9.39
N LYS A 9 22.26 13.33 9.21
CA LYS A 9 20.87 13.65 8.80
C LYS A 9 20.76 13.36 7.31
N SER A 10 20.02 12.33 6.93
CA SER A 10 19.66 12.07 5.54
C SER A 10 18.15 11.90 5.41
N ASP A 11 17.44 13.01 5.31
CA ASP A 11 16.06 13.03 4.85
C ASP A 11 15.95 13.89 3.60
N PHE A 12 16.41 13.34 2.47
CA PHE A 12 16.03 13.83 1.15
C PHE A 12 15.22 12.75 0.44
N ARG A 13 13.91 12.71 0.73
CA ARG A 13 12.95 11.99 -0.10
C ARG A 13 12.49 12.91 -1.21
N ILE A 14 12.81 12.58 -2.47
CA ILE A 14 12.29 13.29 -3.63
C ILE A 14 10.87 12.77 -3.90
N PRO A 15 9.82 13.62 -3.86
CA PRO A 15 8.46 13.19 -4.20
C PRO A 15 8.41 12.69 -5.65
N VAL A 16 7.67 11.61 -5.91
CA VAL A 16 7.48 11.00 -7.23
C VAL A 16 7.01 11.99 -8.31
N CYS A 17 6.42 13.11 -7.92
CA CYS A 17 6.01 14.16 -8.85
C CYS A 17 7.15 14.91 -9.57
N ALA A 18 8.42 14.70 -9.19
CA ALA A 18 9.55 15.44 -9.76
C ALA A 18 10.13 14.85 -11.05
N GLN A 19 9.67 13.70 -11.54
CA GLN A 19 10.25 13.00 -12.70
C GLN A 19 9.50 13.14 -14.02
N ALA A 20 8.44 13.93 -14.10
CA ALA A 20 7.75 14.21 -15.38
C ALA A 20 8.07 15.64 -15.85
N GLY A 21 8.99 15.73 -16.79
CA GLY A 21 9.30 16.81 -17.77
C GLY A 21 8.79 18.22 -17.53
N VAL A 22 9.76 19.15 -17.61
CA VAL A 22 9.66 20.60 -17.95
C VAL A 22 8.35 21.32 -17.57
N TRP A 23 8.36 22.00 -16.42
CA TRP A 23 7.30 22.91 -16.02
C TRP A 23 7.46 24.28 -16.68
N THR A 24 6.56 24.61 -17.61
CA THR A 24 6.26 25.99 -17.95
C THR A 24 5.42 26.60 -16.84
N LEU A 25 5.83 27.74 -16.30
CA LEU A 25 5.10 28.52 -15.31
C LEU A 25 3.71 28.86 -15.83
N SER A 26 2.69 28.25 -15.25
CA SER A 26 1.27 28.62 -15.41
C SER A 26 0.73 29.26 -14.14
N PRO A 27 -0.34 30.09 -14.22
CA PRO A 27 -0.60 31.18 -13.28
C PRO A 27 -0.98 30.67 -11.88
N GLN A 28 -0.65 31.51 -10.90
CA GLN A 28 -0.87 31.41 -9.46
C GLN A 28 -2.18 30.71 -9.07
N MET A 29 -2.08 29.50 -8.55
CA MET A 29 -3.19 28.83 -7.89
C MET A 29 -3.39 29.44 -6.50
N ASN A 30 -4.57 29.96 -6.29
CA ASN A 30 -5.04 30.51 -5.02
C ASN A 30 -5.04 29.43 -3.91
N PRO A 31 -4.46 29.62 -2.71
CA PRO A 31 -4.19 28.55 -1.75
C PRO A 31 -5.36 28.12 -0.85
N GLU A 32 -6.61 28.48 -1.10
CA GLU A 32 -7.70 28.16 -0.19
C GLU A 32 -9.00 27.73 -0.88
N THR A 33 -8.99 26.51 -1.45
CA THR A 33 -10.24 25.80 -1.63
C THR A 33 -10.12 24.46 -0.91
N PRO A 34 -11.00 24.11 0.05
CA PRO A 34 -11.03 22.77 0.62
C PRO A 34 -11.14 21.78 -0.52
N SER A 35 -10.24 20.82 -0.59
CA SER A 35 -10.25 19.75 -1.60
C SER A 35 -11.65 19.09 -1.59
N ALA A 36 -12.47 19.38 -2.60
CA ALA A 36 -13.81 18.84 -2.68
C ALA A 36 -13.74 17.32 -2.66
N ILE A 37 -14.47 16.69 -1.73
CA ILE A 37 -14.57 15.22 -1.65
C ILE A 37 -15.11 14.75 -3.00
N PRO A 38 -14.42 13.83 -3.69
CA PRO A 38 -14.90 13.35 -4.97
C PRO A 38 -16.25 12.65 -4.79
N PRO A 39 -17.15 12.76 -5.76
CA PRO A 39 -18.50 12.16 -5.68
C PRO A 39 -18.42 10.62 -5.60
N ASN A 40 -17.35 10.03 -6.04
CA ASN A 40 -17.05 8.59 -5.98
C ASN A 40 -15.57 8.38 -5.68
N LEU A 41 -15.26 7.54 -4.67
CA LEU A 41 -13.88 7.14 -4.34
C LEU A 41 -13.43 5.93 -5.16
N VAL A 42 -14.35 5.21 -5.80
CA VAL A 42 -14.00 4.15 -6.74
C VAL A 42 -13.51 4.80 -8.03
N TYR A 43 -12.24 4.57 -8.32
CA TYR A 43 -11.66 5.06 -9.57
C TYR A 43 -11.91 4.04 -10.68
N GLU A 44 -12.62 4.48 -11.70
CA GLU A 44 -12.86 3.70 -12.91
C GLU A 44 -11.60 3.78 -13.79
N LEU A 45 -10.98 2.63 -14.05
CA LEU A 45 -9.77 2.55 -14.86
C LEU A 45 -10.09 2.94 -16.31
N PRO A 46 -9.50 3.98 -16.87
CA PRO A 46 -9.66 4.33 -18.28
C PRO A 46 -8.99 3.32 -19.21
N SER A 47 -7.98 2.65 -18.71
CA SER A 47 -7.20 1.61 -19.40
C SER A 47 -6.75 0.54 -18.39
N ILE A 48 -6.69 -0.71 -18.82
CA ILE A 48 -6.12 -1.81 -18.04
C ILE A 48 -4.71 -2.20 -18.50
N ILE A 49 -4.19 -1.55 -19.52
CA ILE A 49 -2.85 -1.81 -20.09
C ILE A 49 -1.87 -0.64 -19.89
N GLU A 50 -2.37 0.51 -19.44
CA GLU A 50 -1.54 1.68 -19.16
C GLU A 50 -1.38 1.86 -17.65
N ARG A 51 -0.19 2.30 -17.24
CA ARG A 51 0.05 2.61 -15.83
C ARG A 51 -0.77 3.82 -15.40
N LEU A 52 -1.16 3.83 -14.14
CA LEU A 52 -1.96 4.90 -13.56
C LEU A 52 -1.22 6.24 -13.58
N ASP A 53 -1.94 7.27 -13.94
CA ASP A 53 -1.52 8.66 -13.71
C ASP A 53 -2.00 9.08 -12.31
N LEU A 54 -1.10 9.01 -11.32
CA LEU A 54 -1.42 9.29 -9.92
C LEU A 54 -1.87 10.75 -9.71
N ALA A 55 -1.44 11.68 -10.56
CA ALA A 55 -1.86 13.08 -10.48
C ALA A 55 -3.35 13.26 -10.81
N LYS A 56 -3.94 12.32 -11.56
CA LYS A 56 -5.39 12.32 -11.83
C LYS A 56 -6.23 11.64 -10.73
N LEU A 57 -5.58 10.84 -9.87
CA LEU A 57 -6.29 10.14 -8.79
C LEU A 57 -6.53 11.03 -7.57
N PHE A 58 -5.57 11.88 -7.26
CA PHE A 58 -5.55 12.64 -6.01
C PHE A 58 -5.39 14.14 -6.24
N PRO A 59 -6.04 14.98 -5.42
CA PRO A 59 -5.94 16.43 -5.53
C PRO A 59 -4.58 16.98 -5.10
N LYS A 60 -3.83 16.19 -4.29
CA LYS A 60 -2.49 16.52 -3.79
C LYS A 60 -1.52 15.41 -4.09
N CYS A 61 -0.30 15.77 -4.48
CA CYS A 61 0.81 14.83 -4.56
C CYS A 61 1.37 14.59 -3.15
N GLN A 62 1.18 13.39 -2.64
CA GLN A 62 1.56 12.96 -1.30
C GLN A 62 2.14 11.55 -1.37
N PRO A 63 2.88 11.09 -0.33
CA PRO A 63 3.31 9.70 -0.24
C PRO A 63 2.15 8.73 -0.45
N LEU A 64 2.38 7.66 -1.21
CA LEU A 64 1.34 6.70 -1.58
C LEU A 64 1.49 5.38 -0.85
N GLU A 65 0.43 4.95 -0.19
CA GLU A 65 0.33 3.61 0.38
C GLU A 65 -0.79 2.81 -0.29
N VAL A 66 -0.55 1.53 -0.57
CA VAL A 66 -1.48 0.67 -1.31
C VAL A 66 -1.82 -0.57 -0.50
N GLU A 67 -3.11 -0.86 -0.31
CA GLU A 67 -3.57 -2.12 0.27
C GLU A 67 -4.07 -3.07 -0.83
N LEU A 68 -3.42 -4.23 -0.94
CA LEU A 68 -3.76 -5.29 -1.87
C LEU A 68 -4.74 -6.27 -1.22
N GLY A 69 -5.96 -6.29 -1.71
CA GLY A 69 -7.07 -7.02 -1.11
C GLY A 69 -7.69 -6.29 0.07
N CYS A 70 -8.03 -5.01 -0.11
CA CYS A 70 -8.52 -4.15 0.98
C CYS A 70 -9.86 -4.59 1.61
N GLY A 71 -10.50 -5.61 1.07
CA GLY A 71 -11.66 -6.28 1.67
C GLY A 71 -12.79 -5.33 2.07
N ASP A 72 -13.25 -5.45 3.29
CA ASP A 72 -14.31 -4.62 3.87
C ASP A 72 -13.82 -3.24 4.35
N THR A 73 -12.52 -2.95 4.19
CA THR A 73 -11.92 -1.61 4.23
C THR A 73 -11.93 -0.87 5.56
N SER A 74 -12.12 -1.56 6.67
CA SER A 74 -12.07 -0.92 7.99
C SER A 74 -10.70 -0.36 8.30
N PHE A 75 -9.65 -1.11 7.97
CA PHE A 75 -8.27 -0.70 8.15
C PHE A 75 -7.92 0.52 7.28
N LEU A 76 -8.03 0.40 5.95
CA LEU A 76 -7.54 1.43 5.03
C LEU A 76 -8.26 2.77 5.19
N ALA A 77 -9.59 2.75 5.37
CA ALA A 77 -10.35 3.97 5.56
C ALA A 77 -10.02 4.66 6.90
N GLU A 78 -9.79 3.90 7.97
CA GLU A 78 -9.37 4.45 9.25
C GLU A 78 -7.93 4.97 9.19
N TYR A 79 -7.05 4.28 8.46
CA TYR A 79 -5.67 4.71 8.28
C TYR A 79 -5.61 6.01 7.48
N ALA A 80 -6.35 6.10 6.37
CA ALA A 80 -6.46 7.33 5.57
C ALA A 80 -7.01 8.52 6.37
N ARG A 81 -7.94 8.26 7.31
CA ARG A 81 -8.47 9.28 8.21
C ARG A 81 -7.43 9.80 9.22
N ARG A 82 -6.57 8.90 9.71
CA ARG A 82 -5.52 9.25 10.70
C ARG A 82 -4.32 9.95 10.07
N ASP A 83 -4.06 9.68 8.80
CA ASP A 83 -2.89 10.22 8.10
C ASP A 83 -3.32 10.97 6.81
N PRO A 84 -3.82 12.22 6.95
CA PRO A 84 -4.29 13.02 5.82
C PRO A 84 -3.15 13.51 4.91
N GLU A 85 -1.89 13.37 5.34
CA GLU A 85 -0.70 13.78 4.58
C GLU A 85 -0.20 12.66 3.64
N LYS A 86 -0.93 11.54 3.56
CA LYS A 86 -0.67 10.45 2.62
C LYS A 86 -1.87 10.18 1.73
N ASN A 87 -1.61 9.63 0.57
CA ASN A 87 -2.62 9.08 -0.34
C ASN A 87 -2.72 7.57 -0.19
N PHE A 88 -3.92 7.04 -0.34
CA PHE A 88 -4.20 5.63 -0.15
C PHE A 88 -4.97 5.03 -1.32
N ILE A 89 -4.52 3.87 -1.80
CA ILE A 89 -5.25 3.07 -2.79
C ILE A 89 -5.62 1.72 -2.18
N GLY A 90 -6.91 1.39 -2.19
CA GLY A 90 -7.40 0.06 -1.88
C GLY A 90 -7.69 -0.71 -3.17
N VAL A 91 -7.04 -1.86 -3.35
CA VAL A 91 -7.26 -2.76 -4.48
C VAL A 91 -8.14 -3.92 -4.04
N GLU A 92 -9.22 -4.19 -4.76
CA GLU A 92 -10.14 -5.28 -4.43
C GLU A 92 -10.86 -5.77 -5.69
N ARG A 93 -10.96 -7.08 -5.85
CA ARG A 93 -11.61 -7.71 -7.01
C ARG A 93 -13.14 -7.69 -6.92
N LEU A 94 -13.67 -7.81 -5.71
CA LEU A 94 -15.11 -7.97 -5.47
C LEU A 94 -15.82 -6.60 -5.44
N LEU A 95 -16.72 -6.37 -6.39
CA LEU A 95 -17.46 -5.12 -6.52
C LEU A 95 -18.21 -4.73 -5.22
N GLY A 96 -18.78 -5.70 -4.52
CA GLY A 96 -19.50 -5.44 -3.26
C GLY A 96 -18.58 -4.85 -2.17
N ARG A 97 -17.33 -5.30 -2.10
CA ARG A 97 -16.33 -4.82 -1.14
C ARG A 97 -15.82 -3.43 -1.52
N ILE A 98 -15.47 -3.21 -2.78
CA ILE A 98 -15.01 -1.89 -3.22
C ILE A 98 -16.09 -0.81 -3.05
N ARG A 99 -17.37 -1.14 -3.20
CA ARG A 99 -18.49 -0.24 -2.89
C ARG A 99 -18.61 0.06 -1.39
N LYS A 100 -18.18 -0.84 -0.51
CA LYS A 100 -18.11 -0.56 0.95
C LYS A 100 -17.02 0.47 1.24
N LEU A 101 -15.87 0.38 0.57
CA LEU A 101 -14.79 1.37 0.65
C LEU A 101 -15.33 2.76 0.28
N ASP A 102 -16.01 2.89 -0.85
CA ASP A 102 -16.60 4.16 -1.28
C ASP A 102 -17.54 4.75 -0.22
N ARG A 103 -18.52 3.95 0.22
CA ARG A 103 -19.48 4.42 1.24
C ARG A 103 -18.80 4.84 2.55
N LYS A 104 -17.84 4.05 3.03
CA LYS A 104 -17.13 4.34 4.29
C LYS A 104 -16.24 5.57 4.15
N GLY A 105 -15.44 5.67 3.10
CA GLY A 105 -14.56 6.79 2.87
C GLY A 105 -15.32 8.10 2.67
N ARG A 106 -16.41 8.09 1.90
CA ARG A 106 -17.28 9.27 1.73
C ARG A 106 -17.93 9.70 3.04
N ARG A 107 -18.41 8.77 3.85
CA ARG A 107 -18.96 9.08 5.17
C ARG A 107 -17.92 9.72 6.11
N LEU A 108 -16.65 9.35 5.95
CA LEU A 108 -15.54 9.93 6.71
C LEU A 108 -14.96 11.20 6.08
N GLY A 109 -15.48 11.64 4.93
CA GLY A 109 -15.03 12.85 4.26
C GLY A 109 -13.64 12.74 3.62
N LEU A 110 -13.20 11.53 3.23
CA LEU A 110 -11.84 11.31 2.75
C LEU A 110 -11.67 11.78 1.30
N SER A 111 -10.66 12.61 1.06
CA SER A 111 -10.21 13.01 -0.28
C SER A 111 -8.93 12.28 -0.71
N ASN A 112 -8.20 11.70 0.24
CA ASN A 112 -6.93 11.02 0.08
C ASN A 112 -7.04 9.48 -0.08
N LEU A 113 -8.24 8.96 -0.33
CA LEU A 113 -8.50 7.52 -0.52
C LEU A 113 -9.10 7.26 -1.90
N ARG A 114 -8.64 6.21 -2.58
CA ARG A 114 -9.24 5.67 -3.81
C ARG A 114 -9.38 4.16 -3.72
N GLY A 115 -10.45 3.64 -4.31
CA GLY A 115 -10.68 2.23 -4.51
C GLY A 115 -10.52 1.85 -5.99
N ILE A 116 -9.79 0.77 -6.28
CA ILE A 116 -9.62 0.26 -7.65
C ILE A 116 -10.07 -1.18 -7.70
N ARG A 117 -11.02 -1.47 -8.61
CA ARG A 117 -11.54 -2.82 -8.79
C ARG A 117 -10.72 -3.58 -9.82
N ILE A 118 -9.77 -4.38 -9.34
CA ILE A 118 -8.95 -5.25 -10.19
C ILE A 118 -8.33 -6.39 -9.37
N GLU A 119 -7.64 -7.32 -10.03
CA GLU A 119 -6.86 -8.36 -9.38
C GLU A 119 -5.53 -7.79 -8.85
N ASN A 120 -5.10 -8.24 -7.65
CA ASN A 120 -3.98 -7.64 -6.91
C ASN A 120 -2.62 -7.75 -7.61
N ALA A 121 -2.27 -8.95 -8.12
CA ALA A 121 -0.98 -9.14 -8.79
C ALA A 121 -0.93 -8.37 -10.10
N TYR A 122 -2.04 -8.36 -10.86
CA TYR A 122 -2.16 -7.58 -12.08
C TYR A 122 -1.98 -6.08 -11.81
N PHE A 123 -2.60 -5.57 -10.74
CA PHE A 123 -2.45 -4.17 -10.35
C PHE A 123 -1.00 -3.78 -10.11
N VAL A 124 -0.27 -4.56 -9.32
CA VAL A 124 1.14 -4.28 -9.00
C VAL A 124 2.03 -4.39 -10.23
N GLU A 125 1.82 -5.42 -11.05
CA GLU A 125 2.67 -5.70 -12.21
C GLU A 125 2.47 -4.69 -13.34
N TRP A 126 1.21 -4.30 -13.62
CA TRP A 126 0.88 -3.58 -14.85
C TRP A 126 0.36 -2.16 -14.65
N LEU A 127 -0.34 -1.88 -13.57
CA LEU A 127 -1.03 -0.61 -13.40
C LEU A 127 -0.36 0.35 -12.42
N LEU A 128 0.23 -0.16 -11.34
CA LEU A 128 0.93 0.70 -10.40
C LEU A 128 2.24 1.20 -11.02
N PRO A 129 2.47 2.52 -11.09
CA PRO A 129 3.72 3.05 -11.64
C PRO A 129 4.93 2.53 -10.87
N VAL A 130 6.04 2.34 -11.56
CA VAL A 130 7.29 1.90 -10.92
C VAL A 130 7.76 2.95 -9.92
N HIS A 131 8.33 2.50 -8.81
CA HIS A 131 8.87 3.36 -7.75
C HIS A 131 7.89 4.46 -7.29
N SER A 132 6.60 4.14 -7.19
CA SER A 132 5.55 5.10 -6.85
C SER A 132 4.94 4.91 -5.47
N ALA A 133 5.05 3.74 -4.88
CA ALA A 133 4.48 3.46 -3.57
C ALA A 133 5.52 3.57 -2.45
N ASP A 134 5.17 4.24 -1.36
CA ASP A 134 5.95 4.29 -0.12
C ASP A 134 5.72 3.03 0.71
N ALA A 135 4.50 2.47 0.64
CA ALA A 135 4.21 1.19 1.29
C ALA A 135 3.19 0.35 0.53
N LEU A 136 3.33 -0.97 0.65
CA LEU A 136 2.35 -1.97 0.27
C LEU A 136 1.86 -2.70 1.52
N HIS A 137 0.54 -2.87 1.63
CA HIS A 137 -0.12 -3.62 2.70
C HIS A 137 -0.78 -4.85 2.11
N VAL A 138 -0.50 -6.03 2.66
CA VAL A 138 -1.13 -7.28 2.28
C VAL A 138 -1.61 -7.99 3.54
N TYR A 139 -2.89 -7.87 3.82
CA TYR A 139 -3.47 -8.37 5.06
C TYR A 139 -4.47 -9.48 4.79
N PHE A 140 -4.23 -10.63 5.40
CA PHE A 140 -5.05 -11.83 5.29
C PHE A 140 -5.34 -12.24 3.84
N PRO A 141 -4.30 -12.33 2.98
CA PRO A 141 -4.47 -12.84 1.63
C PRO A 141 -4.95 -14.29 1.67
N ASP A 142 -5.70 -14.71 0.64
CA ASP A 142 -6.23 -16.07 0.54
C ASP A 142 -5.13 -17.13 0.73
N PRO A 143 -5.20 -17.99 1.76
CA PRO A 143 -4.10 -18.89 2.11
C PRO A 143 -4.00 -20.12 1.19
N TRP A 144 -5.06 -20.45 0.44
CA TRP A 144 -5.09 -21.60 -0.48
C TRP A 144 -4.50 -22.86 0.15
N PRO A 145 -5.13 -23.46 1.19
CA PRO A 145 -4.49 -24.47 2.04
C PRO A 145 -4.18 -25.80 1.30
N LYS A 146 -4.89 -26.11 0.20
CA LYS A 146 -4.62 -27.30 -0.60
C LYS A 146 -3.35 -27.10 -1.42
N LEU A 147 -2.40 -28.06 -1.36
CA LEU A 147 -1.11 -28.01 -2.07
C LEU A 147 -1.22 -27.62 -3.54
N LYS A 148 -2.15 -28.24 -4.28
CA LYS A 148 -2.37 -27.92 -5.70
C LYS A 148 -2.85 -26.49 -5.97
N HIS A 149 -3.34 -25.77 -4.95
CA HIS A 149 -3.84 -24.40 -5.06
C HIS A 149 -2.84 -23.35 -4.56
N ARG A 150 -1.74 -23.72 -3.90
CA ARG A 150 -0.73 -22.78 -3.39
C ARG A 150 -0.15 -21.87 -4.47
N ARG A 151 -0.14 -22.32 -5.74
CA ARG A 151 0.26 -21.48 -6.88
C ARG A 151 -0.59 -20.21 -7.06
N HIS A 152 -1.78 -20.13 -6.44
CA HIS A 152 -2.67 -18.98 -6.49
C HIS A 152 -2.41 -17.98 -5.35
N ARG A 153 -1.51 -18.28 -4.43
CA ARG A 153 -1.10 -17.36 -3.38
C ARG A 153 -0.48 -16.10 -3.99
N LEU A 154 -0.91 -14.95 -3.51
CA LEU A 154 -0.37 -13.67 -3.97
C LEU A 154 1.13 -13.57 -3.70
N ILE A 155 1.55 -13.92 -2.47
CA ILE A 155 2.96 -13.89 -2.09
C ILE A 155 3.60 -15.22 -2.49
N ASN A 156 4.17 -15.23 -3.67
CA ASN A 156 4.93 -16.32 -4.26
C ASN A 156 6.33 -15.83 -4.65
N GLU A 157 7.16 -16.68 -5.26
CA GLU A 157 8.55 -16.37 -5.63
C GLU A 157 8.72 -15.14 -6.53
N ARG A 158 7.70 -14.79 -7.34
CA ARG A 158 7.72 -13.62 -8.22
C ARG A 158 7.40 -12.32 -7.47
N PHE A 159 6.63 -12.40 -6.38
CA PHE A 159 6.07 -11.23 -5.73
C PHE A 159 7.12 -10.23 -5.20
N PRO A 160 8.24 -10.63 -4.58
CA PRO A 160 9.26 -9.67 -4.14
C PRO A 160 9.80 -8.80 -5.28
N ALA A 161 9.97 -9.37 -6.48
CA ALA A 161 10.43 -8.59 -7.63
C ALA A 161 9.38 -7.55 -8.08
N LEU A 162 8.10 -7.92 -8.10
CA LEU A 162 6.99 -7.02 -8.43
C LEU A 162 6.85 -5.91 -7.38
N ALA A 163 6.87 -6.27 -6.10
CA ALA A 163 6.79 -5.32 -5.00
C ALA A 163 7.95 -4.33 -5.01
N HIS A 164 9.18 -4.80 -5.24
CA HIS A 164 10.36 -3.95 -5.33
C HIS A 164 10.29 -2.96 -6.50
N ALA A 165 9.77 -3.39 -7.65
CA ALA A 165 9.59 -2.50 -8.80
C ALA A 165 8.53 -1.40 -8.54
N ALA A 166 7.52 -1.70 -7.73
CA ALA A 166 6.46 -0.76 -7.38
C ALA A 166 6.83 0.20 -6.25
N LEU A 167 7.63 -0.28 -5.28
CA LEU A 167 8.05 0.49 -4.12
C LEU A 167 9.13 1.52 -4.48
N GLN A 168 9.07 2.68 -3.83
CA GLN A 168 10.18 3.62 -3.81
C GLN A 168 11.41 2.99 -3.12
N PRO A 169 12.63 3.47 -3.39
CA PRO A 169 13.80 3.10 -2.60
C PRO A 169 13.56 3.33 -1.11
N GLY A 170 13.74 2.31 -0.27
CA GLY A 170 13.39 2.34 1.15
C GLY A 170 11.90 2.23 1.46
N GLY A 171 11.05 2.03 0.45
CA GLY A 171 9.63 1.74 0.64
C GLY A 171 9.42 0.38 1.34
N ARG A 172 8.28 0.19 1.98
CA ARG A 172 8.05 -0.95 2.88
C ARG A 172 6.87 -1.81 2.44
N ILE A 173 6.94 -3.08 2.79
CA ILE A 173 5.78 -3.97 2.68
C ILE A 173 5.42 -4.52 4.06
N PHE A 174 4.13 -4.46 4.39
CA PHE A 174 3.56 -4.94 5.65
C PHE A 174 2.60 -6.10 5.36
N LEU A 175 2.84 -7.22 6.03
CA LEU A 175 2.16 -8.49 5.79
C LEU A 175 1.51 -8.98 7.09
N ARG A 176 0.27 -9.47 7.00
CA ARG A 176 -0.44 -10.11 8.11
C ARG A 176 -1.17 -11.35 7.61
N THR A 177 -1.14 -12.41 8.39
CA THR A 177 -1.91 -13.63 8.14
C THR A 177 -2.15 -14.39 9.45
N ASP A 178 -3.22 -15.16 9.51
CA ASP A 178 -3.52 -16.13 10.56
C ASP A 178 -2.99 -17.54 10.22
N ASP A 179 -2.78 -17.81 8.92
CA ASP A 179 -2.32 -19.12 8.41
C ASP A 179 -0.80 -19.29 8.61
N LEU A 180 -0.40 -20.31 9.37
CA LEU A 180 1.01 -20.57 9.67
C LEU A 180 1.80 -20.99 8.43
N ASP A 181 1.25 -21.90 7.63
CA ASP A 181 1.92 -22.43 6.44
C ASP A 181 2.15 -21.32 5.40
N TYR A 182 1.19 -20.41 5.25
CA TYR A 182 1.38 -19.26 4.36
C TYR A 182 2.39 -18.26 4.94
N PHE A 183 2.42 -18.07 6.26
CA PHE A 183 3.40 -17.21 6.91
C PHE A 183 4.82 -17.70 6.71
N GLU A 184 5.05 -19.02 6.85
CA GLU A 184 6.35 -19.65 6.58
C GLU A 184 6.78 -19.46 5.12
N GLN A 185 5.85 -19.63 4.17
CA GLN A 185 6.12 -19.33 2.75
C GLN A 185 6.48 -17.87 2.54
N ILE A 186 5.75 -16.92 3.14
CA ILE A 186 6.05 -15.48 3.06
C ILE A 186 7.49 -15.21 3.53
N GLN A 187 7.86 -15.75 4.69
CA GLN A 187 9.22 -15.56 5.22
C GLN A 187 10.29 -16.15 4.31
N ALA A 188 10.07 -17.37 3.78
CA ALA A 188 11.01 -18.03 2.88
C ALA A 188 11.20 -17.24 1.57
N VAL A 189 10.10 -16.76 0.97
CA VAL A 189 10.11 -16.01 -0.28
C VAL A 189 10.86 -14.69 -0.14
N PHE A 190 10.67 -13.95 0.95
CA PHE A 190 11.39 -12.70 1.18
C PHE A 190 12.85 -12.93 1.61
N ALA A 191 13.13 -13.98 2.39
CA ALA A 191 14.51 -14.33 2.76
C ALA A 191 15.36 -14.73 1.54
N ALA A 192 14.75 -15.33 0.51
CA ALA A 192 15.43 -15.67 -0.74
C ALA A 192 15.67 -14.47 -1.66
N SER A 193 15.06 -13.31 -1.38
CA SER A 193 15.16 -12.11 -2.21
C SER A 193 16.23 -11.15 -1.68
N PRO A 194 17.31 -10.87 -2.42
CA PRO A 194 18.32 -9.89 -2.01
C PRO A 194 17.83 -8.43 -2.09
N LYS A 195 16.59 -8.23 -2.57
CA LYS A 195 15.98 -6.91 -2.78
C LYS A 195 15.33 -6.34 -1.52
N PHE A 196 15.23 -7.13 -0.46
CA PHE A 196 14.54 -6.74 0.77
C PHE A 196 15.36 -7.09 2.00
N CYS A 197 15.28 -6.24 3.02
CA CYS A 197 15.69 -6.57 4.38
C CYS A 197 14.47 -6.61 5.31
N LYS A 198 14.51 -7.50 6.31
CA LYS A 198 13.45 -7.60 7.31
C LYS A 198 13.55 -6.40 8.26
N VAL A 199 12.40 -5.78 8.57
CA VAL A 199 12.29 -4.66 9.51
C VAL A 199 11.16 -4.89 10.51
N GLU A 200 11.09 -4.06 11.54
CA GLU A 200 9.98 -4.06 12.49
C GLU A 200 8.76 -3.32 11.93
N THR A 201 7.56 -3.81 12.28
CA THR A 201 6.33 -3.07 11.97
C THR A 201 6.20 -1.89 12.94
N PRO A 202 5.97 -0.66 12.46
CA PRO A 202 5.76 0.50 13.32
C PRO A 202 4.63 0.27 14.33
N PRO A 203 4.80 0.66 15.61
CA PRO A 203 3.80 0.42 16.67
C PRO A 203 2.42 1.00 16.34
N GLU A 204 2.36 2.18 15.74
CA GLU A 204 1.13 2.84 15.31
C GLU A 204 0.37 2.02 14.27
N LEU A 205 1.08 1.41 13.32
CA LEU A 205 0.50 0.52 12.33
C LEU A 205 0.11 -0.84 12.95
N ALA A 206 0.94 -1.36 13.87
CA ALA A 206 0.65 -2.61 14.58
C ALA A 206 -0.60 -2.50 15.47
N GLY A 207 -0.90 -1.31 15.98
CA GLY A 207 -2.09 -1.01 16.79
C GLY A 207 -3.36 -0.82 15.98
N LEU A 208 -3.27 -0.60 14.67
CA LEU A 208 -4.43 -0.43 13.80
C LEU A 208 -4.90 -1.78 13.28
N LEU A 209 -6.00 -2.28 13.85
CA LEU A 209 -6.52 -3.61 13.53
C LEU A 209 -7.42 -3.60 12.30
N THR A 210 -7.38 -4.70 11.54
CA THR A 210 -8.41 -5.02 10.55
C THR A 210 -9.65 -5.62 11.24
N ASP A 211 -10.79 -5.68 10.54
CA ASP A 211 -11.98 -6.38 11.05
C ASP A 211 -11.67 -7.87 11.31
N PHE A 212 -10.88 -8.51 10.44
CA PHE A 212 -10.42 -9.89 10.64
C PHE A 212 -9.60 -10.05 11.92
N GLU A 213 -8.65 -9.14 12.19
CA GLU A 213 -7.86 -9.22 13.43
C GLU A 213 -8.72 -9.06 14.69
N THR A 214 -9.70 -8.18 14.64
CA THR A 214 -10.64 -7.99 15.75
C THR A 214 -11.43 -9.28 16.01
N GLU A 215 -11.94 -9.91 14.95
CA GLU A 215 -12.66 -11.18 15.03
C GLU A 215 -11.75 -12.33 15.48
N PHE A 216 -10.53 -12.41 14.93
CA PHE A 216 -9.55 -13.45 15.29
C PHE A 216 -9.08 -13.34 16.73
N ARG A 217 -8.85 -12.14 17.24
CA ARG A 217 -8.54 -11.92 18.67
C ARG A 217 -9.65 -12.41 19.59
N ALA A 218 -10.90 -12.15 19.23
CA ALA A 218 -12.06 -12.65 20.00
C ALA A 218 -12.14 -14.18 20.01
N LYS A 219 -11.60 -14.85 19.00
CA LYS A 219 -11.53 -16.32 18.88
C LYS A 219 -10.20 -16.93 19.37
N GLY A 220 -9.28 -16.13 19.91
CA GLY A 220 -7.95 -16.59 20.34
C GLY A 220 -7.01 -16.99 19.17
N ILE A 221 -7.32 -16.58 17.93
CA ILE A 221 -6.50 -16.86 16.74
C ILE A 221 -5.38 -15.82 16.67
N GLN A 222 -4.14 -16.30 16.55
CA GLN A 222 -2.96 -15.46 16.50
C GLN A 222 -2.76 -14.88 15.10
N THR A 223 -2.64 -13.56 15.01
CA THR A 223 -2.13 -12.87 13.80
C THR A 223 -0.61 -12.89 13.77
N ARG A 224 -0.05 -13.39 12.68
CA ARG A 224 1.39 -13.34 12.37
C ARG A 224 1.67 -12.13 11.51
N ARG A 225 2.79 -11.46 11.77
CA ARG A 225 3.17 -10.21 11.10
C ARG A 225 4.60 -10.27 10.60
N ALA A 226 4.83 -9.71 9.43
CA ALA A 226 6.17 -9.48 8.90
C ALA A 226 6.19 -8.11 8.19
N ALA A 227 7.36 -7.47 8.21
CA ALA A 227 7.61 -6.26 7.47
C ALA A 227 8.99 -6.34 6.81
N TYR A 228 9.07 -5.78 5.60
CA TYR A 228 10.30 -5.75 4.82
C TYR A 228 10.47 -4.38 4.18
N GLU A 229 11.71 -3.92 4.08
CA GLU A 229 12.08 -2.67 3.43
C GLU A 229 12.83 -2.96 2.13
N ALA A 230 12.45 -2.26 1.07
CA ALA A 230 13.10 -2.37 -0.23
C ALA A 230 14.51 -1.77 -0.17
N ILE A 231 15.52 -2.59 -0.50
CA ILE A 231 16.92 -2.15 -0.59
C ILE A 231 17.05 -1.28 -1.85
N PRO A 232 17.58 -0.05 -1.75
CA PRO A 232 17.83 0.78 -2.91
C PRO A 232 18.70 0.06 -3.93
N PRO A 233 18.50 0.29 -5.25
CA PRO A 233 19.42 -0.22 -6.26
C PRO A 233 20.80 0.38 -6.01
N SER A 234 21.82 -0.49 -6.06
CA SER A 234 23.25 -0.13 -5.95
C SER A 234 23.74 0.68 -7.15
#